data_5da79d233d2d258cff3c4b75d7201f79
#
_entry.id   5da79d233d2d258cff3c4b75d7201f79
#
_cell.length_a   1.000
_cell.length_b   1.000
_cell.length_c   1.000
_cell.angle_alpha   90.00
_cell.angle_beta   90.00
_cell.angle_gamma   90.00
#
_symmetry.space_group_name_H-M   'P 1'
#
loop_
_entity.id
_entity.type
_entity.pdbx_description
1 polymer ?
#
loop_
_entity_poly.entity_id
_entity_poly.type
_entity_poly.pdbx_seq_one_letter_code
_entity_poly.pdbx_strand_id
1 'polypeptide(L)'
;MAFFSKKNKLFPSIEPFDTGFIKKGIHEIYYEQSGNPKGKPAIFLHGGPGGGGGTLSRRFFNPKKYRIVVFDQRGCGRSKPHASLEDNTTWHLVDDIESIREKLEIEKWLVFGGSWGSTLSLAYAQKFPDRVSELILRGIFMLRQKELEWFYQYGASEIYPEAWQGFLDEIKPDERSNLMEAYRKIFNGEDQEKKLSAARAWSKWEASTSYINHNPGAVKESINAEFALAFALIENHYFVNKGFLDHENQLLDNVDKIRPVSYTHLRAHETS
;
A
#
# COMPACT_ATOMS: atom_id res chain seq x y z
N MET A 1 -5.72 8.91 39.62
CA MET A 1 -6.48 9.63 38.57
C MET A 1 -6.25 8.88 37.26
N ALA A 2 -7.23 8.16 36.80
CA ALA A 2 -7.11 7.41 35.54
C ALA A 2 -7.33 8.35 34.36
N PHE A 3 -6.29 8.64 33.61
CA PHE A 3 -6.42 9.28 32.30
C PHE A 3 -7.02 8.25 31.35
N PHE A 4 -8.34 8.22 31.23
CA PHE A 4 -9.00 7.53 30.14
C PHE A 4 -8.63 8.23 28.83
N SER A 5 -7.72 7.66 28.06
CA SER A 5 -7.47 8.07 26.69
C SER A 5 -8.78 7.89 25.91
N LYS A 6 -9.36 8.96 25.41
CA LYS A 6 -10.41 8.87 24.39
C LYS A 6 -9.78 8.08 23.23
N LYS A 7 -10.18 6.81 23.05
CA LYS A 7 -9.82 6.06 21.83
C LYS A 7 -10.25 6.94 20.67
N ASN A 8 -9.29 7.44 19.91
CA ASN A 8 -9.58 8.19 18.70
C ASN A 8 -10.32 7.26 17.73
N LYS A 9 -11.63 7.42 17.66
CA LYS A 9 -12.48 6.61 16.78
C LYS A 9 -12.34 7.14 15.36
N LEU A 10 -12.23 6.23 14.40
CA LEU A 10 -12.37 6.58 13.00
C LEU A 10 -13.72 7.28 12.76
N PHE A 11 -13.79 8.13 11.76
CA PHE A 11 -15.04 8.75 11.35
C PHE A 11 -16.07 7.69 10.91
N PRO A 12 -17.37 8.00 10.93
CA PRO A 12 -18.41 7.08 10.45
C PRO A 12 -18.15 6.60 9.02
N SER A 13 -18.63 5.41 8.70
CA SER A 13 -18.65 4.93 7.33
C SER A 13 -19.50 5.83 6.47
N ILE A 14 -19.05 6.09 5.25
CA ILE A 14 -19.76 6.89 4.24
C ILE A 14 -19.64 6.20 2.88
N GLU A 15 -20.62 6.41 2.02
CA GLU A 15 -20.60 5.96 0.64
C GLU A 15 -20.00 7.03 -0.28
N PRO A 16 -19.39 6.64 -1.40
CA PRO A 16 -18.91 7.59 -2.39
C PRO A 16 -20.12 8.28 -3.08
N PHE A 17 -19.94 9.56 -3.36
CA PHE A 17 -20.90 10.31 -4.18
C PHE A 17 -20.57 10.26 -5.67
N ASP A 18 -19.35 9.83 -6.02
CA ASP A 18 -18.89 9.67 -7.39
C ASP A 18 -17.87 8.55 -7.48
N THR A 19 -17.93 7.78 -8.57
CA THR A 19 -17.00 6.69 -8.87
C THR A 19 -16.71 6.66 -10.37
N GLY A 20 -15.51 6.20 -10.74
CA GLY A 20 -15.16 6.10 -12.13
C GLY A 20 -13.87 5.34 -12.39
N PHE A 21 -13.48 5.35 -13.65
CA PHE A 21 -12.23 4.77 -14.11
C PHE A 21 -11.44 5.76 -14.95
N ILE A 22 -10.13 5.66 -14.90
CA ILE A 22 -9.23 6.22 -15.90
C ILE A 22 -8.58 5.09 -16.69
N LYS A 23 -8.41 5.29 -18.01
CA LYS A 23 -7.73 4.32 -18.89
C LYS A 23 -6.27 4.70 -19.08
N LYS A 24 -5.37 3.74 -18.86
CA LYS A 24 -3.93 3.86 -19.07
C LYS A 24 -3.39 2.56 -19.69
N GLY A 25 -3.17 2.58 -21.00
CA GLY A 25 -2.82 1.35 -21.73
C GLY A 25 -3.90 0.28 -21.56
N ILE A 26 -3.50 -0.88 -21.03
CA ILE A 26 -4.41 -2.00 -20.73
C ILE A 26 -5.21 -1.81 -19.44
N HIS A 27 -4.83 -0.81 -18.59
CA HIS A 27 -5.41 -0.63 -17.27
C HIS A 27 -6.66 0.25 -17.27
N GLU A 28 -7.67 -0.20 -16.53
CA GLU A 28 -8.80 0.60 -16.07
C GLU A 28 -8.64 0.81 -14.57
N ILE A 29 -8.26 2.01 -14.17
CA ILE A 29 -7.88 2.35 -12.78
C ILE A 29 -9.09 2.96 -12.11
N TYR A 30 -9.62 2.27 -11.09
CA TYR A 30 -10.78 2.70 -10.33
C TYR A 30 -10.43 3.84 -9.39
N TYR A 31 -11.29 4.84 -9.32
CA TYR A 31 -11.28 5.87 -8.28
C TYR A 31 -12.68 6.14 -7.76
N GLU A 32 -12.76 6.70 -6.57
CA GLU A 32 -13.99 7.14 -5.93
C GLU A 32 -13.79 8.45 -5.19
N GLN A 33 -14.88 9.22 -5.05
CA GLN A 33 -14.93 10.44 -4.28
C GLN A 33 -16.01 10.34 -3.20
N SER A 34 -15.66 10.73 -1.97
CA SER A 34 -16.58 10.70 -0.83
C SER A 34 -16.44 11.94 0.05
N GLY A 35 -17.35 12.10 1.01
CA GLY A 35 -17.36 13.24 1.93
C GLY A 35 -17.97 14.50 1.33
N ASN A 36 -17.36 15.67 1.56
CA ASN A 36 -17.86 16.96 1.11
C ASN A 36 -17.31 17.31 -0.29
N PRO A 37 -18.12 17.38 -1.34
CA PRO A 37 -17.65 17.74 -2.70
C PRO A 37 -16.95 19.10 -2.78
N LYS A 38 -17.27 20.02 -1.87
CA LYS A 38 -16.66 21.36 -1.77
C LYS A 38 -15.61 21.44 -0.65
N GLY A 39 -15.30 20.32 -0.03
CA GLY A 39 -14.30 20.24 1.03
C GLY A 39 -12.87 20.33 0.53
N LYS A 40 -11.93 20.40 1.46
CA LYS A 40 -10.50 20.36 1.15
C LYS A 40 -10.16 19.03 0.47
N PRO A 41 -9.54 19.03 -0.72
CA PRO A 41 -9.18 17.80 -1.40
C PRO A 41 -8.14 17.00 -0.63
N ALA A 42 -8.35 15.69 -0.53
CA ALA A 42 -7.41 14.75 0.06
C ALA A 42 -7.43 13.43 -0.72
N ILE A 43 -6.26 12.87 -0.97
CA ILE A 43 -6.12 11.53 -1.54
C ILE A 43 -5.52 10.57 -0.51
N PHE A 44 -6.08 9.35 -0.45
CA PHE A 44 -5.53 8.26 0.34
C PHE A 44 -4.85 7.23 -0.57
N LEU A 45 -3.57 6.96 -0.29
CA LEU A 45 -2.75 5.99 -1.00
C LEU A 45 -2.61 4.72 -0.15
N HIS A 46 -3.23 3.63 -0.60
CA HIS A 46 -3.21 2.37 0.13
C HIS A 46 -1.84 1.68 0.09
N GLY A 47 -1.63 0.79 1.04
CA GLY A 47 -0.41 -0.01 1.19
C GLY A 47 -0.41 -1.29 0.34
N GLY A 48 0.52 -2.14 0.65
CA GLY A 48 0.96 -3.32 -0.07
C GLY A 48 2.34 -3.04 -0.68
N PRO A 49 2.48 -2.83 -2.00
CA PRO A 49 1.45 -2.53 -3.01
C PRO A 49 0.46 -3.67 -3.26
N GLY A 50 -0.73 -3.35 -3.77
CA GLY A 50 -1.72 -4.37 -4.10
C GLY A 50 -2.85 -4.55 -3.07
N GLY A 51 -2.85 -3.79 -1.96
CA GLY A 51 -3.85 -3.92 -0.90
C GLY A 51 -5.26 -3.41 -1.24
N GLY A 52 -5.37 -2.51 -2.22
CA GLY A 52 -6.64 -1.88 -2.60
C GLY A 52 -7.15 -0.83 -1.61
N GLY A 53 -7.97 0.08 -2.09
CA GLY A 53 -8.61 1.15 -1.32
C GLY A 53 -9.96 0.70 -0.77
N GLY A 54 -10.00 0.24 0.47
CA GLY A 54 -11.24 -0.19 1.12
C GLY A 54 -12.06 0.96 1.72
N THR A 55 -13.27 0.62 2.20
CA THR A 55 -14.17 1.56 2.90
C THR A 55 -13.53 2.20 4.14
N LEU A 56 -12.55 1.52 4.77
CA LEU A 56 -11.81 2.04 5.90
C LEU A 56 -11.01 3.30 5.54
N SER A 57 -10.49 3.39 4.33
CA SER A 57 -9.69 4.51 3.85
C SER A 57 -10.42 5.84 3.92
N ARG A 58 -11.72 5.86 3.66
CA ARG A 58 -12.58 7.04 3.75
C ARG A 58 -12.70 7.57 5.18
N ARG A 59 -12.57 6.70 6.18
CA ARG A 59 -12.82 6.98 7.60
C ARG A 59 -11.66 7.65 8.33
N PHE A 60 -10.53 7.84 7.68
CA PHE A 60 -9.40 8.63 8.22
C PHE A 60 -9.67 10.14 8.17
N PHE A 61 -10.62 10.58 7.37
CA PHE A 61 -10.90 12.00 7.14
C PHE A 61 -12.27 12.39 7.69
N ASN A 62 -12.38 13.64 8.17
CA ASN A 62 -13.68 14.21 8.53
C ASN A 62 -14.52 14.46 7.25
N PRO A 63 -15.62 13.69 7.03
CA PRO A 63 -16.37 13.78 5.79
C PRO A 63 -17.10 15.13 5.59
N LYS A 64 -17.24 15.93 6.63
CA LYS A 64 -17.81 17.28 6.50
C LYS A 64 -16.79 18.31 6.01
N LYS A 65 -15.50 18.03 6.15
CA LYS A 65 -14.41 18.97 5.84
C LYS A 65 -13.64 18.61 4.57
N TYR A 66 -13.59 17.33 4.22
CA TYR A 66 -12.73 16.85 3.13
C TYR A 66 -13.54 16.31 1.96
N ARG A 67 -13.08 16.60 0.74
CA ARG A 67 -13.36 15.86 -0.50
C ARG A 67 -12.33 14.74 -0.58
N ILE A 68 -12.77 13.53 -0.28
CA ILE A 68 -11.90 12.37 -0.06
C ILE A 68 -11.83 11.56 -1.35
N VAL A 69 -10.64 11.43 -1.91
CA VAL A 69 -10.36 10.59 -3.07
C VAL A 69 -9.66 9.32 -2.62
N VAL A 70 -10.14 8.18 -3.05
CA VAL A 70 -9.50 6.88 -2.88
C VAL A 70 -9.44 6.23 -4.25
N PHE A 71 -8.35 5.57 -4.58
CA PHE A 71 -8.24 4.80 -5.82
C PHE A 71 -7.61 3.44 -5.54
N ASP A 72 -7.91 2.49 -6.38
CA ASP A 72 -7.26 1.19 -6.36
C ASP A 72 -6.09 1.23 -7.37
N GLN A 73 -4.88 0.97 -6.88
CA GLN A 73 -3.69 0.94 -7.73
C GLN A 73 -3.81 -0.17 -8.79
N ARG A 74 -2.94 -0.14 -9.81
CA ARG A 74 -2.97 -1.12 -10.90
C ARG A 74 -2.97 -2.55 -10.39
N GLY A 75 -3.79 -3.40 -10.98
CA GLY A 75 -3.83 -4.82 -10.71
C GLY A 75 -4.58 -5.24 -9.45
N CYS A 76 -5.07 -4.33 -8.60
CA CYS A 76 -5.72 -4.69 -7.35
C CYS A 76 -7.10 -4.06 -7.17
N GLY A 77 -7.85 -4.56 -6.19
CA GLY A 77 -9.17 -4.06 -5.84
C GLY A 77 -10.13 -4.10 -7.04
N ARG A 78 -10.69 -2.95 -7.39
CA ARG A 78 -11.64 -2.78 -8.50
C ARG A 78 -10.96 -2.39 -9.82
N SER A 79 -9.64 -2.12 -9.80
CA SER A 79 -8.85 -1.84 -11.00
C SER A 79 -8.60 -3.09 -11.82
N LYS A 80 -8.49 -2.93 -13.14
CA LYS A 80 -8.32 -4.04 -14.11
C LYS A 80 -7.13 -3.79 -15.02
N PRO A 81 -6.51 -4.88 -15.56
CA PRO A 81 -6.74 -6.31 -15.28
C PRO A 81 -6.28 -6.69 -13.89
N HIS A 82 -6.97 -7.65 -13.24
CA HIS A 82 -6.63 -8.13 -11.91
C HIS A 82 -5.26 -8.84 -11.90
N ALA A 83 -4.45 -8.59 -10.88
CA ALA A 83 -3.10 -9.13 -10.66
C ALA A 83 -2.12 -8.84 -11.82
N SER A 84 -2.40 -7.87 -12.70
CA SER A 84 -1.53 -7.50 -13.80
C SER A 84 -0.27 -6.80 -13.31
N LEU A 85 0.88 -7.24 -13.83
CA LEU A 85 2.21 -6.66 -13.57
C LEU A 85 2.72 -5.83 -14.76
N GLU A 86 2.02 -5.87 -15.90
CA GLU A 86 2.36 -5.09 -17.10
C GLU A 86 2.19 -3.60 -16.78
N ASP A 87 3.17 -2.79 -17.17
CA ASP A 87 3.19 -1.35 -16.92
C ASP A 87 2.80 -0.97 -15.46
N ASN A 88 3.17 -1.83 -14.50
CA ASN A 88 2.84 -1.66 -13.10
C ASN A 88 4.13 -1.38 -12.29
N THR A 89 4.53 -0.12 -12.26
CA THR A 89 5.72 0.39 -11.57
C THR A 89 5.35 1.61 -10.73
N THR A 90 6.23 1.99 -9.80
CA THR A 90 6.05 3.22 -8.99
C THR A 90 5.74 4.44 -9.85
N TRP A 91 6.44 4.59 -10.98
CA TRP A 91 6.29 5.77 -11.82
C TRP A 91 4.98 5.77 -12.61
N HIS A 92 4.48 4.60 -13.01
CA HIS A 92 3.14 4.48 -13.57
C HIS A 92 2.06 4.86 -12.54
N LEU A 93 2.21 4.43 -11.27
CA LEU A 93 1.27 4.82 -10.21
C LEU A 93 1.33 6.33 -9.91
N VAL A 94 2.51 6.92 -9.94
CA VAL A 94 2.68 8.37 -9.77
C VAL A 94 1.96 9.13 -10.90
N ASP A 95 2.05 8.67 -12.14
CA ASP A 95 1.35 9.26 -13.28
C ASP A 95 -0.17 9.01 -13.25
N ASP A 96 -0.61 7.89 -12.68
CA ASP A 96 -2.02 7.59 -12.44
C ASP A 96 -2.62 8.56 -11.42
N ILE A 97 -1.91 8.81 -10.31
CA ILE A 97 -2.32 9.78 -9.27
C ILE A 97 -2.49 11.17 -9.89
N GLU A 98 -1.53 11.62 -10.69
CA GLU A 98 -1.61 12.93 -11.35
C GLU A 98 -2.79 12.98 -12.34
N SER A 99 -3.02 11.92 -13.10
CA SER A 99 -4.13 11.84 -14.04
C SER A 99 -5.51 11.86 -13.35
N ILE A 100 -5.62 11.25 -12.16
CA ILE A 100 -6.84 11.34 -11.34
C ILE A 100 -7.03 12.79 -10.87
N ARG A 101 -5.96 13.43 -10.38
CA ARG A 101 -6.01 14.83 -9.93
C ARG A 101 -6.53 15.75 -11.04
N GLU A 102 -5.95 15.63 -12.23
CA GLU A 102 -6.34 16.44 -13.40
C GLU A 102 -7.78 16.17 -13.81
N LYS A 103 -8.19 14.90 -13.93
CA LYS A 103 -9.56 14.50 -14.25
C LYS A 103 -10.59 15.09 -13.28
N LEU A 104 -10.22 15.19 -11.99
CA LEU A 104 -11.09 15.72 -10.93
C LEU A 104 -10.98 17.24 -10.76
N GLU A 105 -10.20 17.91 -11.61
CA GLU A 105 -9.96 19.36 -11.59
C GLU A 105 -9.49 19.87 -10.22
N ILE A 106 -8.61 19.08 -9.56
CA ILE A 106 -8.04 19.43 -8.26
C ILE A 106 -6.69 20.12 -8.49
N GLU A 107 -6.54 21.34 -8.04
CA GLU A 107 -5.28 22.08 -8.17
C GLU A 107 -4.16 21.43 -7.35
N LYS A 108 -4.43 21.19 -6.07
CA LYS A 108 -3.55 20.48 -5.12
C LYS A 108 -4.37 19.84 -4.01
N TRP A 109 -3.80 18.82 -3.40
CA TRP A 109 -4.46 18.04 -2.35
C TRP A 109 -3.55 17.66 -1.21
N LEU A 110 -4.15 17.32 -0.09
CA LEU A 110 -3.49 16.58 0.98
C LEU A 110 -3.27 15.15 0.51
N VAL A 111 -2.04 14.65 0.65
CA VAL A 111 -1.68 13.26 0.34
C VAL A 111 -1.46 12.49 1.63
N PHE A 112 -2.20 11.40 1.83
CA PHE A 112 -2.05 10.53 2.99
C PHE A 112 -1.71 9.11 2.54
N GLY A 113 -0.58 8.58 2.97
CA GLY A 113 -0.15 7.20 2.70
C GLY A 113 0.40 6.49 3.91
N GLY A 114 0.16 5.18 3.96
CA GLY A 114 0.70 4.30 5.00
C GLY A 114 1.43 3.09 4.40
N SER A 115 2.52 2.62 5.05
CA SER A 115 3.34 1.52 4.54
C SER A 115 3.83 1.83 3.12
N TRP A 116 3.67 0.94 2.14
CA TRP A 116 3.89 1.22 0.72
C TRP A 116 3.24 2.55 0.27
N GLY A 117 2.05 2.86 0.75
CA GLY A 117 1.40 4.15 0.46
C GLY A 117 2.25 5.35 0.89
N SER A 118 3.11 5.23 1.90
CA SER A 118 4.07 6.29 2.28
C SER A 118 5.21 6.42 1.27
N THR A 119 5.71 5.31 0.74
CA THR A 119 6.69 5.26 -0.35
C THR A 119 6.14 5.97 -1.58
N LEU A 120 4.93 5.59 -2.00
CA LEU A 120 4.25 6.18 -3.15
C LEU A 120 3.93 7.67 -2.95
N SER A 121 3.54 8.06 -1.71
CA SER A 121 3.31 9.47 -1.36
C SER A 121 4.57 10.32 -1.50
N LEU A 122 5.71 9.79 -1.06
CA LEU A 122 7.01 10.46 -1.20
C LEU A 122 7.41 10.58 -2.67
N ALA A 123 7.30 9.49 -3.44
CA ALA A 123 7.62 9.50 -4.87
C ALA A 123 6.75 10.52 -5.63
N TYR A 124 5.43 10.55 -5.36
CA TYR A 124 4.52 11.51 -5.96
C TYR A 124 4.85 12.95 -5.55
N ALA A 125 5.01 13.22 -4.26
CA ALA A 125 5.30 14.57 -3.76
C ALA A 125 6.65 15.11 -4.28
N GLN A 126 7.65 14.26 -4.45
CA GLN A 126 8.95 14.64 -5.01
C GLN A 126 8.90 14.91 -6.51
N LYS A 127 8.01 14.25 -7.24
CA LYS A 127 7.79 14.50 -8.67
C LYS A 127 6.90 15.72 -8.92
N PHE A 128 5.88 15.92 -8.08
CA PHE A 128 4.88 16.97 -8.20
C PHE A 128 4.71 17.80 -6.91
N PRO A 129 5.76 18.47 -6.39
CA PRO A 129 5.69 19.15 -5.08
C PRO A 129 4.62 20.25 -5.04
N ASP A 130 4.38 20.94 -6.14
CA ASP A 130 3.36 22.00 -6.24
C ASP A 130 1.92 21.46 -6.23
N ARG A 131 1.73 20.16 -6.37
CA ARG A 131 0.41 19.49 -6.33
C ARG A 131 0.05 18.95 -4.96
N VAL A 132 0.95 19.06 -3.99
CA VAL A 132 0.77 18.56 -2.63
C VAL A 132 0.68 19.74 -1.66
N SER A 133 -0.48 19.88 -1.00
CA SER A 133 -0.68 20.91 0.01
C SER A 133 -0.17 20.47 1.38
N GLU A 134 -0.39 19.21 1.75
CA GLU A 134 0.12 18.57 2.97
C GLU A 134 0.43 17.10 2.71
N LEU A 135 1.36 16.58 3.49
CA LEU A 135 1.81 15.20 3.43
C LEU A 135 1.65 14.52 4.80
N ILE A 136 0.83 13.47 4.87
CA ILE A 136 0.67 12.64 6.06
C ILE A 136 1.21 11.24 5.78
N LEU A 137 2.25 10.85 6.51
CA LEU A 137 2.88 9.55 6.36
C LEU A 137 2.73 8.72 7.64
N ARG A 138 2.28 7.47 7.50
CA ARG A 138 2.13 6.52 8.60
C ARG A 138 2.90 5.24 8.31
N GLY A 139 3.63 4.70 9.31
CA GLY A 139 4.42 3.49 9.11
C GLY A 139 5.35 3.64 7.91
N ILE A 140 6.21 4.66 7.93
CA ILE A 140 7.04 5.05 6.80
C ILE A 140 7.91 3.87 6.36
N PHE A 141 7.80 3.54 5.09
CA PHE A 141 8.55 2.52 4.40
C PHE A 141 9.32 3.17 3.24
N MET A 142 10.62 3.05 3.25
CA MET A 142 11.51 3.67 2.25
C MET A 142 11.92 2.69 1.15
N LEU A 143 11.46 1.44 1.27
CA LEU A 143 11.75 0.34 0.34
C LEU A 143 13.25 0.05 0.18
N ARG A 144 14.04 0.29 1.25
CA ARG A 144 15.46 -0.03 1.26
C ARG A 144 15.67 -1.53 1.43
N GLN A 145 16.77 -2.03 0.89
CA GLN A 145 17.09 -3.45 0.94
C GLN A 145 17.05 -4.00 2.37
N LYS A 146 17.62 -3.28 3.33
CA LYS A 146 17.62 -3.69 4.75
C LYS A 146 16.23 -3.81 5.37
N GLU A 147 15.24 -3.02 4.91
CA GLU A 147 13.86 -3.10 5.38
C GLU A 147 13.18 -4.35 4.84
N LEU A 148 13.42 -4.67 3.56
CA LEU A 148 12.93 -5.88 2.91
C LEU A 148 13.56 -7.13 3.51
N GLU A 149 14.88 -7.14 3.70
CA GLU A 149 15.62 -8.26 4.32
C GLU A 149 15.13 -8.52 5.73
N TRP A 150 14.96 -7.46 6.54
CA TRP A 150 14.45 -7.61 7.91
C TRP A 150 13.07 -8.24 7.94
N PHE A 151 12.22 -7.92 6.98
CA PHE A 151 10.84 -8.38 6.96
C PHE A 151 10.66 -9.75 6.29
N TYR A 152 11.36 -10.01 5.16
CA TYR A 152 11.16 -11.20 4.32
C TYR A 152 12.30 -12.21 4.36
N GLN A 153 13.37 -11.98 5.10
CA GLN A 153 14.48 -12.90 5.18
C GLN A 153 14.87 -13.24 6.62
N TYR A 154 14.96 -12.24 7.50
CA TYR A 154 15.32 -12.41 8.92
C TYR A 154 14.78 -11.22 9.72
N GLY A 155 14.83 -11.31 11.07
CA GLY A 155 14.42 -10.20 11.95
C GLY A 155 12.96 -10.28 12.36
N ALA A 156 12.00 -9.98 11.50
CA ALA A 156 10.57 -10.14 11.82
C ALA A 156 10.22 -11.61 12.15
N SER A 157 10.93 -12.56 11.57
CA SER A 157 10.85 -14.00 11.89
C SER A 157 11.10 -14.32 13.36
N GLU A 158 11.99 -13.57 14.02
CA GLU A 158 12.30 -13.76 15.45
C GLU A 158 11.15 -13.28 16.36
N ILE A 159 10.34 -12.34 15.86
CA ILE A 159 9.20 -11.80 16.61
C ILE A 159 7.94 -12.62 16.40
N TYR A 160 7.76 -13.20 15.21
CA TYR A 160 6.57 -13.95 14.80
C TYR A 160 6.91 -15.36 14.27
N PRO A 161 7.59 -16.22 15.05
CA PRO A 161 8.13 -17.49 14.56
C PRO A 161 7.06 -18.47 14.04
N GLU A 162 5.86 -18.51 14.65
CA GLU A 162 4.79 -19.38 14.19
C GLU A 162 4.21 -18.96 12.83
N ALA A 163 4.05 -17.65 12.61
CA ALA A 163 3.60 -17.14 11.31
C ALA A 163 4.67 -17.32 10.24
N TRP A 164 5.95 -17.16 10.63
CA TRP A 164 7.10 -17.34 9.76
C TRP A 164 7.22 -18.76 9.23
N GLN A 165 6.94 -19.77 10.04
CA GLN A 165 7.02 -21.16 9.58
C GLN A 165 6.12 -21.42 8.38
N GLY A 166 4.88 -20.92 8.41
CA GLY A 166 3.95 -21.05 7.28
C GLY A 166 4.42 -20.32 6.01
N PHE A 167 5.20 -19.25 6.15
CA PHE A 167 5.83 -18.57 5.03
C PHE A 167 7.02 -19.38 4.46
N LEU A 168 7.81 -20.01 5.31
CA LEU A 168 8.93 -20.85 4.90
C LEU A 168 8.51 -22.18 4.23
N ASP A 169 7.40 -22.76 4.63
CA ASP A 169 6.97 -24.10 4.19
C ASP A 169 6.67 -24.16 2.68
N GLU A 170 6.37 -23.02 2.06
CA GLU A 170 6.19 -22.94 0.60
C GLU A 170 7.51 -23.07 -0.19
N ILE A 171 8.66 -22.84 0.46
CA ILE A 171 9.97 -22.77 -0.17
C ILE A 171 10.84 -23.96 0.25
N LYS A 172 11.42 -24.63 -0.73
CA LYS A 172 12.35 -25.74 -0.50
C LYS A 172 13.56 -25.26 0.32
N PRO A 173 14.10 -26.10 1.24
CA PRO A 173 15.23 -25.70 2.08
C PRO A 173 16.44 -25.14 1.35
N ASP A 174 16.77 -25.68 0.20
CA ASP A 174 17.89 -25.29 -0.66
C ASP A 174 17.66 -23.94 -1.40
N GLU A 175 16.42 -23.45 -1.45
CA GLU A 175 16.07 -22.18 -2.08
C GLU A 175 15.84 -21.04 -1.05
N ARG A 176 15.98 -21.30 0.26
CA ARG A 176 15.67 -20.33 1.34
C ARG A 176 16.73 -19.23 1.54
N SER A 177 17.82 -19.26 0.81
CA SER A 177 18.85 -18.20 0.90
C SER A 177 18.38 -16.83 0.42
N ASN A 178 17.35 -16.79 -0.44
CA ASN A 178 16.67 -15.57 -0.89
C ASN A 178 15.18 -15.85 -1.10
N LEU A 179 14.40 -15.63 -0.06
CA LEU A 179 12.97 -15.97 -0.06
C LEU A 179 12.16 -15.16 -1.06
N MET A 180 12.43 -13.87 -1.23
CA MET A 180 11.72 -13.05 -2.22
C MET A 180 11.89 -13.58 -3.64
N GLU A 181 13.11 -13.98 -4.03
CA GLU A 181 13.38 -14.57 -5.34
C GLU A 181 12.81 -15.99 -5.47
N ALA A 182 12.81 -16.77 -4.38
CA ALA A 182 12.19 -18.09 -4.37
C ALA A 182 10.67 -18.01 -4.61
N TYR A 183 10.02 -17.07 -3.94
CA TYR A 183 8.59 -16.77 -4.18
C TYR A 183 8.34 -16.26 -5.61
N ARG A 184 9.22 -15.40 -6.14
CA ARG A 184 9.13 -14.92 -7.53
C ARG A 184 9.13 -16.06 -8.54
N LYS A 185 9.98 -17.06 -8.34
CA LYS A 185 9.99 -18.26 -9.22
C LYS A 185 8.65 -18.97 -9.21
N ILE A 186 8.02 -19.11 -8.03
CA ILE A 186 6.69 -19.73 -7.92
C ILE A 186 5.64 -18.86 -8.63
N PHE A 187 5.67 -17.55 -8.40
CA PHE A 187 4.70 -16.61 -9.01
C PHE A 187 4.81 -16.53 -10.53
N ASN A 188 5.99 -16.75 -11.09
CA ASN A 188 6.22 -16.81 -12.54
C ASN A 188 6.00 -18.21 -13.12
N GLY A 189 5.83 -19.24 -12.28
CA GLY A 189 5.59 -20.63 -12.72
C GLY A 189 4.20 -20.82 -13.35
N GLU A 190 3.98 -21.99 -13.93
CA GLU A 190 2.71 -22.35 -14.58
C GLU A 190 1.72 -23.04 -13.62
N ASP A 191 2.20 -23.60 -12.51
CA ASP A 191 1.38 -24.30 -11.51
C ASP A 191 0.51 -23.31 -10.73
N GLN A 192 -0.76 -23.25 -11.07
CA GLN A 192 -1.72 -22.31 -10.49
C GLN A 192 -2.07 -22.65 -9.03
N GLU A 193 -2.06 -23.93 -8.66
CA GLU A 193 -2.34 -24.36 -7.28
C GLU A 193 -1.19 -23.93 -6.36
N LYS A 194 0.04 -24.19 -6.77
CA LYS A 194 1.22 -23.77 -6.05
C LYS A 194 1.33 -22.25 -5.95
N LYS A 195 1.04 -21.55 -7.05
CA LYS A 195 1.01 -20.08 -7.06
C LYS A 195 0.01 -19.50 -6.05
N LEU A 196 -1.19 -20.05 -6.01
CA LEU A 196 -2.21 -19.61 -5.05
C LEU A 196 -1.85 -19.98 -3.60
N SER A 197 -1.28 -21.16 -3.35
CA SER A 197 -0.78 -21.55 -2.04
C SER A 197 0.27 -20.56 -1.53
N ALA A 198 1.28 -20.30 -2.34
CA ALA A 198 2.34 -19.34 -2.04
C ALA A 198 1.80 -17.91 -1.83
N ALA A 199 0.83 -17.48 -2.65
CA ALA A 199 0.21 -16.16 -2.49
C ALA A 199 -0.55 -16.04 -1.16
N ARG A 200 -1.24 -17.08 -0.74
CA ARG A 200 -1.90 -17.13 0.58
C ARG A 200 -0.89 -17.12 1.74
N ALA A 201 0.21 -17.85 1.62
CA ALA A 201 1.26 -17.87 2.64
C ALA A 201 1.92 -16.48 2.77
N TRP A 202 2.23 -15.82 1.66
CA TRP A 202 2.73 -14.46 1.62
C TRP A 202 1.76 -13.46 2.28
N SER A 203 0.52 -13.45 1.86
CA SER A 203 -0.50 -12.53 2.39
C SER A 203 -0.83 -12.80 3.87
N LYS A 204 -0.77 -14.07 4.30
CA LYS A 204 -0.93 -14.44 5.71
C LYS A 204 0.22 -13.94 6.56
N TRP A 205 1.46 -14.01 6.07
CA TRP A 205 2.63 -13.47 6.73
C TRP A 205 2.45 -11.96 6.97
N GLU A 206 2.12 -11.21 5.94
CA GLU A 206 1.84 -9.76 6.02
C GLU A 206 0.74 -9.44 7.03
N ALA A 207 -0.41 -10.11 6.95
CA ALA A 207 -1.52 -9.87 7.86
C ALA A 207 -1.20 -10.22 9.30
N SER A 208 -0.37 -11.26 9.54
CA SER A 208 0.02 -11.70 10.88
C SER A 208 0.96 -10.71 11.57
N THR A 209 1.75 -9.98 10.80
CA THR A 209 2.77 -9.03 11.30
C THR A 209 2.30 -7.57 11.31
N SER A 210 1.15 -7.27 10.66
CA SER A 210 0.63 -5.91 10.54
C SER A 210 -0.09 -5.39 11.79
N TYR A 211 -0.31 -6.23 12.81
CA TYR A 211 -1.04 -5.88 14.03
C TYR A 211 -0.25 -6.31 15.27
N ILE A 212 -0.18 -5.44 16.28
CA ILE A 212 0.43 -5.78 17.58
C ILE A 212 -0.38 -6.91 18.25
N ASN A 213 -1.70 -6.78 18.28
CA ASN A 213 -2.57 -7.82 18.77
C ASN A 213 -3.01 -8.71 17.60
N HIS A 214 -2.91 -10.02 17.77
CA HIS A 214 -3.37 -10.98 16.78
C HIS A 214 -4.79 -10.63 16.28
N ASN A 215 -4.96 -10.54 14.97
CA ASN A 215 -6.22 -10.20 14.31
C ASN A 215 -6.66 -11.33 13.36
N PRO A 216 -7.40 -12.34 13.87
CA PRO A 216 -7.83 -13.47 13.05
C PRO A 216 -8.71 -13.08 11.87
N GLY A 217 -9.47 -11.98 12.00
CA GLY A 217 -10.31 -11.45 10.93
C GLY A 217 -9.48 -10.97 9.74
N ALA A 218 -8.45 -10.16 10.01
CA ALA A 218 -7.54 -9.68 8.98
C ALA A 218 -6.79 -10.84 8.29
N VAL A 219 -6.32 -11.83 9.06
CA VAL A 219 -5.68 -13.03 8.51
C VAL A 219 -6.65 -13.81 7.61
N LYS A 220 -7.91 -14.00 8.04
CA LYS A 220 -8.93 -14.69 7.24
C LYS A 220 -9.21 -13.96 5.92
N GLU A 221 -9.31 -12.64 5.96
CA GLU A 221 -9.53 -11.82 4.76
C GLU A 221 -8.32 -11.87 3.82
N SER A 222 -7.10 -11.85 4.34
CA SER A 222 -5.87 -11.83 3.54
C SER A 222 -5.64 -13.11 2.73
N ILE A 223 -6.20 -14.25 3.14
CA ILE A 223 -6.08 -15.52 2.41
C ILE A 223 -7.22 -15.77 1.40
N ASN A 224 -8.14 -14.81 1.20
CA ASN A 224 -9.08 -14.86 0.08
C ASN A 224 -8.29 -15.00 -1.23
N ALA A 225 -8.71 -15.90 -2.10
CA ALA A 225 -7.94 -16.27 -3.29
C ALA A 225 -7.66 -15.10 -4.23
N GLU A 226 -8.69 -14.29 -4.51
CA GLU A 226 -8.57 -13.13 -5.38
C GLU A 226 -7.66 -12.05 -4.78
N PHE A 227 -7.88 -11.72 -3.51
CA PHE A 227 -7.05 -10.75 -2.79
C PHE A 227 -5.60 -11.23 -2.68
N ALA A 228 -5.38 -12.46 -2.21
CA ALA A 228 -4.04 -12.99 -1.96
C ALA A 228 -3.20 -13.03 -3.23
N LEU A 229 -3.81 -13.45 -4.36
CA LEU A 229 -3.12 -13.53 -5.63
C LEU A 229 -2.63 -12.15 -6.09
N ALA A 230 -3.52 -11.16 -6.16
CA ALA A 230 -3.14 -9.81 -6.57
C ALA A 230 -2.11 -9.19 -5.61
N PHE A 231 -2.37 -9.28 -4.31
CA PHE A 231 -1.52 -8.71 -3.27
C PHE A 231 -0.09 -9.25 -3.35
N ALA A 232 0.07 -10.59 -3.28
CA ALA A 232 1.38 -11.21 -3.24
C ALA A 232 2.18 -11.05 -4.56
N LEU A 233 1.51 -11.17 -5.72
CA LEU A 233 2.17 -10.99 -7.01
C LEU A 233 2.69 -9.56 -7.18
N ILE A 234 1.85 -8.57 -6.87
CA ILE A 234 2.20 -7.16 -7.02
C ILE A 234 3.28 -6.79 -6.02
N GLU A 235 3.14 -7.15 -4.73
CA GLU A 235 4.16 -6.86 -3.73
C GLU A 235 5.53 -7.44 -4.10
N ASN A 236 5.57 -8.74 -4.39
CA ASN A 236 6.81 -9.39 -4.79
C ASN A 236 7.42 -8.73 -6.04
N HIS A 237 6.60 -8.40 -7.05
CA HIS A 237 7.04 -7.69 -8.24
C HIS A 237 7.73 -6.36 -7.92
N TYR A 238 7.15 -5.56 -7.01
CA TYR A 238 7.76 -4.31 -6.60
C TYR A 238 9.05 -4.51 -5.79
N PHE A 239 9.05 -5.46 -4.87
CA PHE A 239 10.16 -5.64 -3.94
C PHE A 239 11.40 -6.21 -4.61
N VAL A 240 11.27 -7.22 -5.47
CA VAL A 240 12.41 -7.77 -6.23
C VAL A 240 12.96 -6.77 -7.27
N ASN A 241 12.13 -5.84 -7.74
CA ASN A 241 12.54 -4.77 -8.63
C ASN A 241 12.88 -3.45 -7.88
N LYS A 242 13.11 -3.51 -6.54
CA LYS A 242 13.53 -2.35 -5.71
C LYS A 242 12.58 -1.16 -5.85
N GLY A 243 11.27 -1.43 -6.03
CA GLY A 243 10.24 -0.42 -6.24
C GLY A 243 10.42 0.40 -7.51
N PHE A 244 11.23 -0.06 -8.45
CA PHE A 244 11.57 0.69 -9.68
C PHE A 244 12.17 2.07 -9.40
N LEU A 245 12.84 2.21 -8.25
CA LEU A 245 13.64 3.38 -7.91
C LEU A 245 15.03 3.25 -8.57
N ASP A 246 15.65 4.38 -8.93
CA ASP A 246 16.96 4.41 -9.59
C ASP A 246 18.07 3.91 -8.64
N HIS A 247 17.93 4.19 -7.35
CA HIS A 247 18.83 3.72 -6.30
C HIS A 247 18.13 3.68 -4.93
N GLU A 248 18.70 2.93 -3.99
CA GLU A 248 18.13 2.60 -2.68
C GLU A 248 17.70 3.81 -1.83
N ASN A 249 18.47 4.90 -1.89
CA ASN A 249 18.23 6.10 -1.08
C ASN A 249 17.52 7.22 -1.85
N GLN A 250 17.01 6.97 -3.04
CA GLN A 250 16.43 8.02 -3.91
C GLN A 250 15.39 8.90 -3.19
N LEU A 251 14.52 8.31 -2.39
CA LEU A 251 13.50 9.06 -1.67
C LEU A 251 14.07 9.93 -0.55
N LEU A 252 15.18 9.49 0.08
CA LEU A 252 15.88 10.28 1.09
C LEU A 252 16.69 11.41 0.46
N ASP A 253 17.41 11.12 -0.61
CA ASP A 253 18.28 12.09 -1.28
C ASP A 253 17.48 13.23 -1.93
N ASN A 254 16.21 12.96 -2.26
CA ASN A 254 15.29 13.94 -2.86
C ASN A 254 14.37 14.65 -1.84
N VAL A 255 14.60 14.49 -0.54
CA VAL A 255 13.70 15.09 0.50
C VAL A 255 13.61 16.61 0.40
N ASP A 256 14.64 17.27 -0.08
CA ASP A 256 14.69 18.73 -0.24
C ASP A 256 13.63 19.25 -1.22
N LYS A 257 13.20 18.42 -2.18
CA LYS A 257 12.15 18.79 -3.15
C LYS A 257 10.79 19.03 -2.50
N ILE A 258 10.56 18.45 -1.31
CA ILE A 258 9.28 18.56 -0.58
C ILE A 258 9.35 19.48 0.63
N ARG A 259 10.44 20.23 0.85
CA ARG A 259 10.56 21.20 1.96
C ARG A 259 9.41 22.21 2.04
N PRO A 260 8.84 22.69 0.92
CA PRO A 260 7.71 23.64 0.98
C PRO A 260 6.39 22.98 1.42
N VAL A 261 6.31 21.65 1.41
CA VAL A 261 5.08 20.90 1.74
C VAL A 261 4.94 20.79 3.26
N SER A 262 3.78 21.14 3.82
CA SER A 262 3.48 20.87 5.22
C SER A 262 3.45 19.37 5.49
N TYR A 263 4.20 18.91 6.49
CA TYR A 263 4.43 17.50 6.75
C TYR A 263 4.00 17.07 8.15
N THR A 264 3.34 15.93 8.24
CA THR A 264 3.02 15.25 9.50
C THR A 264 3.47 13.79 9.42
N HIS A 265 4.33 13.40 10.37
CA HIS A 265 4.76 12.01 10.54
C HIS A 265 3.94 11.36 11.64
N LEU A 266 3.21 10.30 11.26
CA LEU A 266 2.52 9.44 12.22
C LEU A 266 3.30 8.13 12.32
N ARG A 267 4.02 7.92 13.39
CA ARG A 267 4.49 6.60 13.78
C ARG A 267 3.31 5.81 14.32
N ALA A 268 3.26 4.52 14.04
CA ALA A 268 2.42 3.64 14.80
C ALA A 268 2.89 3.75 16.26
N HIS A 269 2.04 4.26 17.14
CA HIS A 269 2.29 4.13 18.55
C HIS A 269 1.96 2.68 18.89
N GLU A 270 2.99 1.92 19.11
CA GLU A 270 2.95 0.58 19.69
C GLU A 270 2.49 0.62 21.14
N THR A 271 2.00 1.74 21.58
CA THR A 271 1.54 1.94 22.93
C THR A 271 0.04 1.79 23.00
N SER A 272 -0.32 0.69 23.63
CA SER A 272 -1.60 0.37 24.31
C SER A 272 -2.81 0.21 23.40
#